data_f1590d339fb3f34ce768f0ca8132528c
#
_entry.id   f1590d339fb3f34ce768f0ca8132528c
#
_cell.length_a   1.000
_cell.length_b   1.000
_cell.length_c   1.000
_cell.angle_alpha   90.00
_cell.angle_beta   90.00
_cell.angle_gamma   90.00
#
_symmetry.space_group_name_H-M   'P 1'
#
loop_
_entity.id
_entity.type
_entity.pdbx_description
1 polymer ?
#
loop_
_entity_poly.entity_id
_entity_poly.type
_entity_poly.pdbx_seq_one_letter_code
_entity_poly.pdbx_strand_id
1 'polypeptide(L)'
;MTTNPTHTVERTSRRQRLHRSELAVPGSNVKMLERAPGAGADIVMLDLEDAVAPDDKAQARLNVIDALRELDWSACSVSLRINGLDTHYCYRDLVDVVEQAGAHLDQVMIPKAGGAGDVHLVATLLDQIEEATGIEHRIGLSVLIETALGMVHVDEIATACPGRMEAMVFGVADYAASLESHTTSIGGANPDYAVLTDPNGNGRETHWGDQWHYALSRIAVSCRAHGLRPIDGPFGDFNDPEGYLAAARRAAALGYEGKWAIHPSQIELANDVFTPDDHIVEKTHKIIEAMERASAEGKGAVSVDGRLIDAASIRMAESLLAKLEHIEAKGDASPQKKPLRPRRWELPSRDRGDEERASSAAPVAGPGTARVDR
;
A
#
# COMPACT_ATOMS: atom_id res chain seq x y z
N MET A 1 28.81 26.67 -12.20
CA MET A 1 27.81 25.81 -12.88
C MET A 1 26.60 25.76 -11.98
N THR A 2 25.53 26.42 -12.35
CA THR A 2 24.31 26.50 -11.55
C THR A 2 23.56 25.18 -11.67
N THR A 3 23.55 24.39 -10.62
CA THR A 3 22.72 23.20 -10.49
C THR A 3 21.26 23.65 -10.46
N ASN A 4 20.54 23.29 -11.50
CA ASN A 4 19.09 23.48 -11.59
C ASN A 4 18.43 22.64 -10.48
N PRO A 5 17.67 23.21 -9.53
CA PRO A 5 17.00 22.41 -8.53
C PRO A 5 15.79 21.72 -9.16
N THR A 6 16.02 20.61 -9.84
CA THR A 6 14.95 19.73 -10.27
C THR A 6 14.37 19.04 -9.05
N HIS A 7 13.22 19.55 -8.57
CA HIS A 7 12.10 18.84 -7.92
C HIS A 7 12.39 17.61 -7.03
N THR A 8 13.46 17.64 -6.29
CA THR A 8 13.55 16.82 -5.09
C THR A 8 12.91 17.66 -3.98
N VAL A 9 11.66 17.34 -3.64
CA VAL A 9 11.09 17.81 -2.38
C VAL A 9 12.12 17.41 -1.31
N GLU A 10 12.77 18.41 -0.68
CA GLU A 10 13.64 18.13 0.46
C GLU A 10 12.78 17.32 1.43
N ARG A 11 13.14 16.05 1.62
CA ARG A 11 12.59 15.24 2.69
C ARG A 11 13.07 15.90 3.98
N THR A 12 12.29 16.90 4.46
CA THR A 12 12.47 17.41 5.83
C THR A 12 12.62 16.19 6.72
N SER A 13 13.44 16.29 7.75
CA SER A 13 13.86 15.20 8.66
C SER A 13 12.67 14.55 9.38
N ARG A 14 11.81 13.90 8.60
CA ARG A 14 10.71 13.07 9.11
C ARG A 14 11.33 11.82 9.73
N ARG A 15 10.85 11.42 10.89
CA ARG A 15 11.19 10.10 11.43
C ARG A 15 10.93 9.07 10.32
N GLN A 16 11.99 8.38 9.91
CA GLN A 16 11.87 7.35 8.88
C GLN A 16 11.39 6.08 9.58
N ARG A 17 10.08 5.82 9.54
CA ARG A 17 9.50 4.56 10.02
C ARG A 17 9.41 3.58 8.87
N LEU A 18 9.58 2.29 9.14
CA LEU A 18 9.22 1.26 8.19
C LEU A 18 7.69 1.09 8.19
N HIS A 19 7.14 0.80 7.02
CA HIS A 19 5.70 0.63 6.80
C HIS A 19 5.38 -0.61 5.95
N ARG A 20 6.27 -1.61 5.88
CA ARG A 20 6.04 -2.80 5.05
C ARG A 20 4.75 -3.52 5.41
N SER A 21 4.49 -3.64 6.70
CA SER A 21 3.24 -4.19 7.25
C SER A 21 2.68 -3.30 8.34
N GLU A 22 1.37 -3.04 8.30
CA GLU A 22 0.61 -2.34 9.34
C GLU A 22 -0.46 -3.27 9.89
N LEU A 23 -0.27 -3.80 11.09
CA LEU A 23 -1.21 -4.72 11.74
C LEU A 23 -2.33 -3.95 12.43
N ALA A 24 -3.57 -4.16 11.98
CA ALA A 24 -4.76 -3.61 12.63
C ALA A 24 -5.14 -4.46 13.85
N VAL A 25 -5.28 -3.84 15.02
CA VAL A 25 -5.60 -4.50 16.29
C VAL A 25 -6.76 -3.78 16.98
N PRO A 26 -7.93 -4.43 17.14
CA PRO A 26 -9.08 -3.81 17.81
C PRO A 26 -8.78 -3.44 19.27
N GLY A 27 -8.99 -2.18 19.65
CA GLY A 27 -8.80 -1.71 21.03
C GLY A 27 -9.71 -2.38 22.05
N SER A 28 -10.81 -2.99 21.61
CA SER A 28 -11.71 -3.76 22.48
C SER A 28 -11.14 -5.14 22.86
N ASN A 29 -10.10 -5.65 22.18
CA ASN A 29 -9.57 -6.99 22.40
C ASN A 29 -8.23 -6.97 23.13
N VAL A 30 -8.27 -7.00 24.46
CA VAL A 30 -7.06 -6.95 25.32
C VAL A 30 -6.05 -8.03 24.98
N LYS A 31 -6.48 -9.27 24.67
CA LYS A 31 -5.56 -10.37 24.33
C LYS A 31 -4.82 -10.14 23.02
N MET A 32 -5.46 -9.45 22.05
CA MET A 32 -4.79 -9.09 20.81
C MET A 32 -3.81 -7.93 21.05
N LEU A 33 -4.18 -6.94 21.87
CA LEU A 33 -3.30 -5.86 22.28
C LEU A 33 -2.01 -6.38 22.93
N GLU A 34 -2.12 -7.29 23.90
CA GLU A 34 -0.99 -7.91 24.61
C GLU A 34 0.00 -8.63 23.68
N ARG A 35 -0.48 -9.20 22.58
CA ARG A 35 0.33 -9.97 21.61
C ARG A 35 0.90 -9.11 20.47
N ALA A 36 0.35 -7.94 20.28
CA ALA A 36 0.64 -7.10 19.13
C ALA A 36 2.11 -6.65 19.03
N PRO A 37 2.81 -6.26 20.12
CA PRO A 37 4.21 -5.85 20.04
C PRO A 37 5.14 -6.91 19.47
N GLY A 38 4.86 -8.20 19.75
CA GLY A 38 5.65 -9.34 19.28
C GLY A 38 5.20 -9.93 17.94
N ALA A 39 4.26 -9.31 17.23
CA ALA A 39 3.69 -9.85 16.01
C ALA A 39 4.62 -9.77 14.77
N GLY A 40 5.69 -8.97 14.81
CA GLY A 40 6.64 -8.80 13.71
C GLY A 40 6.21 -7.79 12.64
N ALA A 41 5.17 -7.00 12.91
CA ALA A 41 4.76 -5.90 12.03
C ALA A 41 5.70 -4.69 12.18
N ASP A 42 5.87 -3.91 11.13
CA ASP A 42 6.58 -2.63 11.20
C ASP A 42 5.79 -1.60 12.01
N ILE A 43 4.46 -1.58 11.80
CA ILE A 43 3.54 -0.74 12.55
C ILE A 43 2.43 -1.61 13.14
N VAL A 44 2.08 -1.34 14.39
CA VAL A 44 0.84 -1.83 15.02
C VAL A 44 -0.12 -0.65 15.09
N MET A 45 -1.27 -0.78 14.43
CA MET A 45 -2.35 0.19 14.47
C MET A 45 -3.40 -0.26 15.50
N LEU A 46 -3.49 0.50 16.60
CA LEU A 46 -4.50 0.33 17.64
C LEU A 46 -5.79 0.98 17.16
N ASP A 47 -6.82 0.17 16.97
CA ASP A 47 -8.05 0.61 16.32
C ASP A 47 -9.16 0.93 17.32
N LEU A 48 -9.67 2.17 17.26
CA LEU A 48 -10.84 2.62 18.00
C LEU A 48 -12.09 2.80 17.11
N GLU A 49 -11.92 2.58 15.79
CA GLU A 49 -12.97 2.84 14.81
C GLU A 49 -13.77 1.56 14.46
N ASP A 50 -13.83 1.16 13.21
CA ASP A 50 -14.78 0.17 12.70
C ASP A 50 -14.66 -1.23 13.33
N ALA A 51 -13.49 -1.62 13.82
CA ALA A 51 -13.32 -2.90 14.51
C ALA A 51 -13.82 -2.91 15.97
N VAL A 52 -14.36 -1.78 16.45
CA VAL A 52 -14.88 -1.64 17.82
C VAL A 52 -16.37 -1.29 17.79
N ALA A 53 -17.19 -2.10 18.44
CA ALA A 53 -18.62 -1.83 18.56
C ALA A 53 -18.90 -0.50 19.31
N PRO A 54 -20.01 0.20 18.99
CA PRO A 54 -20.33 1.49 19.62
C PRO A 54 -20.33 1.46 21.16
N ASP A 55 -20.88 0.41 21.75
CA ASP A 55 -20.96 0.26 23.21
C ASP A 55 -19.62 -0.01 23.87
N ASP A 56 -18.64 -0.51 23.11
CA ASP A 56 -17.30 -0.84 23.59
C ASP A 56 -16.29 0.31 23.41
N LYS A 57 -16.62 1.38 22.68
CA LYS A 57 -15.71 2.47 22.31
C LYS A 57 -15.02 3.11 23.52
N ALA A 58 -15.75 3.36 24.59
CA ALA A 58 -15.20 3.95 25.81
C ALA A 58 -14.20 3.01 26.51
N GLN A 59 -14.53 1.73 26.59
CA GLN A 59 -13.63 0.73 27.18
C GLN A 59 -12.41 0.45 26.29
N ALA A 60 -12.59 0.40 24.98
CA ALA A 60 -11.49 0.22 24.03
C ALA A 60 -10.45 1.33 24.15
N ARG A 61 -10.88 2.57 24.36
CA ARG A 61 -9.98 3.70 24.61
C ARG A 61 -9.13 3.49 25.86
N LEU A 62 -9.73 3.04 26.97
CA LEU A 62 -9.00 2.73 28.20
C LEU A 62 -8.00 1.59 27.99
N ASN A 63 -8.43 0.51 27.32
CA ASN A 63 -7.55 -0.61 27.01
C ASN A 63 -6.34 -0.18 26.17
N VAL A 64 -6.54 0.73 25.20
CA VAL A 64 -5.46 1.28 24.36
C VAL A 64 -4.50 2.13 25.19
N ILE A 65 -5.00 2.98 26.10
CA ILE A 65 -4.16 3.77 27.01
C ILE A 65 -3.30 2.86 27.88
N ASP A 66 -3.89 1.83 28.47
CA ASP A 66 -3.19 0.86 29.32
C ASP A 66 -2.13 0.10 28.50
N ALA A 67 -2.49 -0.37 27.31
CA ALA A 67 -1.58 -1.08 26.42
C ALA A 67 -0.38 -0.21 25.98
N LEU A 68 -0.61 1.06 25.65
CA LEU A 68 0.46 2.01 25.30
C LEU A 68 1.44 2.23 26.45
N ARG A 69 0.94 2.26 27.69
CA ARG A 69 1.74 2.55 28.88
C ARG A 69 2.48 1.34 29.45
N GLU A 70 1.90 0.15 29.32
CA GLU A 70 2.35 -1.05 30.03
C GLU A 70 3.13 -2.03 29.15
N LEU A 71 2.92 -2.02 27.82
CA LEU A 71 3.56 -2.95 26.91
C LEU A 71 4.85 -2.38 26.31
N ASP A 72 5.78 -3.27 25.94
CA ASP A 72 7.03 -2.90 25.27
C ASP A 72 6.83 -2.81 23.75
N TRP A 73 6.80 -1.60 23.24
CA TRP A 73 6.64 -1.28 21.80
C TRP A 73 7.96 -1.04 21.08
N SER A 74 9.10 -1.36 21.67
CA SER A 74 10.43 -1.09 21.08
C SER A 74 10.67 -1.79 19.74
N ALA A 75 9.97 -2.90 19.47
CA ALA A 75 10.11 -3.68 18.23
C ALA A 75 9.34 -3.12 17.03
N CYS A 76 8.35 -2.24 17.23
CA CYS A 76 7.49 -1.69 16.19
C CYS A 76 7.14 -0.23 16.45
N SER A 77 6.65 0.47 15.44
CA SER A 77 5.99 1.76 15.65
C SER A 77 4.50 1.55 15.98
N VAL A 78 3.92 2.49 16.73
CA VAL A 78 2.53 2.42 17.14
C VAL A 78 1.72 3.54 16.53
N SER A 79 0.63 3.18 15.86
CA SER A 79 -0.37 4.09 15.31
C SER A 79 -1.70 3.94 16.03
N LEU A 80 -2.45 5.02 16.20
CA LEU A 80 -3.80 5.03 16.75
C LEU A 80 -4.79 5.42 15.65
N ARG A 81 -5.69 4.53 15.25
CA ARG A 81 -6.83 4.90 14.42
C ARG A 81 -7.96 5.42 15.31
N ILE A 82 -8.22 6.72 15.20
CA ILE A 82 -9.31 7.40 15.90
C ILE A 82 -10.64 7.13 15.20
N ASN A 83 -11.75 7.41 15.85
CA ASN A 83 -13.05 7.43 15.20
C ASN A 83 -13.16 8.60 14.20
N GLY A 84 -14.06 8.47 13.22
CA GLY A 84 -14.32 9.51 12.23
C GLY A 84 -14.71 10.85 12.86
N LEU A 85 -14.31 11.94 12.19
CA LEU A 85 -14.55 13.31 12.65
C LEU A 85 -16.04 13.68 12.67
N ASP A 86 -16.85 12.95 11.95
CA ASP A 86 -18.32 13.04 11.92
C ASP A 86 -18.99 12.40 13.14
N THR A 87 -18.21 11.77 14.03
CA THR A 87 -18.71 11.10 15.25
C THR A 87 -18.40 11.91 16.51
N HIS A 88 -19.16 11.67 17.55
CA HIS A 88 -18.91 12.26 18.87
C HIS A 88 -17.78 11.55 19.66
N TYR A 89 -17.15 10.52 19.09
CA TYR A 89 -16.05 9.78 19.74
C TYR A 89 -14.69 10.40 19.48
N CYS A 90 -14.47 10.96 18.29
CA CYS A 90 -13.17 11.40 17.78
C CYS A 90 -12.38 12.27 18.76
N TYR A 91 -13.00 13.33 19.30
CA TYR A 91 -12.30 14.27 20.19
C TYR A 91 -11.82 13.59 21.48
N ARG A 92 -12.59 12.61 22.00
CA ARG A 92 -12.18 11.86 23.18
C ARG A 92 -11.04 10.89 22.88
N ASP A 93 -11.04 10.29 21.70
CA ASP A 93 -9.94 9.42 21.28
C ASP A 93 -8.62 10.18 21.24
N LEU A 94 -8.63 11.41 20.71
CA LEU A 94 -7.45 12.25 20.67
C LEU A 94 -7.04 12.73 22.06
N VAL A 95 -7.96 13.39 22.78
CA VAL A 95 -7.62 14.03 24.06
C VAL A 95 -7.25 12.98 25.10
N ASP A 96 -8.12 11.99 25.32
CA ASP A 96 -7.91 11.03 26.42
C ASP A 96 -6.68 10.14 26.19
N VAL A 97 -6.43 9.69 24.94
CA VAL A 97 -5.28 8.82 24.63
C VAL A 97 -3.97 9.61 24.59
N VAL A 98 -3.97 10.76 23.91
CA VAL A 98 -2.71 11.50 23.72
C VAL A 98 -2.25 12.17 25.02
N GLU A 99 -3.17 12.73 25.85
CA GLU A 99 -2.81 13.28 27.15
C GLU A 99 -2.23 12.22 28.09
N GLN A 100 -2.75 11.00 28.07
CA GLN A 100 -2.37 9.96 29.02
C GLN A 100 -1.25 9.05 28.54
N ALA A 101 -1.10 8.85 27.24
CA ALA A 101 -0.18 7.86 26.68
C ALA A 101 0.54 8.32 25.39
N GLY A 102 0.40 9.58 24.97
CA GLY A 102 0.97 10.09 23.73
C GLY A 102 2.51 10.01 23.66
N ALA A 103 3.19 9.96 24.80
CA ALA A 103 4.64 9.74 24.84
C ALA A 103 5.07 8.38 24.24
N HIS A 104 4.15 7.41 24.15
CA HIS A 104 4.36 6.08 23.56
C HIS A 104 3.72 5.92 22.18
N LEU A 105 3.09 6.98 21.67
CA LEU A 105 2.39 6.96 20.39
C LEU A 105 3.24 7.62 19.30
N ASP A 106 3.42 6.91 18.22
CA ASP A 106 4.20 7.39 17.09
C ASP A 106 3.37 8.16 16.07
N GLN A 107 2.12 7.74 15.85
CA GLN A 107 1.29 8.25 14.77
C GLN A 107 -0.21 8.18 15.12
N VAL A 108 -0.98 9.13 14.63
CA VAL A 108 -2.45 9.09 14.61
C VAL A 108 -2.92 8.88 13.18
N MET A 109 -3.85 7.95 12.99
CA MET A 109 -4.50 7.68 11.71
C MET A 109 -5.90 8.28 11.70
N ILE A 110 -6.15 9.13 10.71
CA ILE A 110 -7.44 9.80 10.50
C ILE A 110 -8.25 8.99 9.50
N PRO A 111 -9.37 8.36 9.89
CA PRO A 111 -10.25 7.66 8.96
C PRO A 111 -11.16 8.64 8.23
N LYS A 112 -11.69 8.22 7.09
CA LYS A 112 -12.78 8.86 6.33
C LYS A 112 -12.58 10.36 6.06
N ALA A 113 -11.30 10.80 5.95
CA ALA A 113 -11.00 12.20 5.68
C ALA A 113 -11.61 12.66 4.35
N GLY A 114 -12.35 13.74 4.39
CA GLY A 114 -13.00 14.35 3.23
C GLY A 114 -12.23 15.52 2.63
N GLY A 115 -11.27 16.11 3.37
CA GLY A 115 -10.48 17.23 2.90
C GLY A 115 -9.39 17.69 3.86
N ALA A 116 -8.67 18.75 3.50
CA ALA A 116 -7.58 19.32 4.31
C ALA A 116 -8.04 19.79 5.69
N GLY A 117 -9.29 20.22 5.83
CA GLY A 117 -9.86 20.69 7.10
C GLY A 117 -9.82 19.63 8.21
N ASP A 118 -10.05 18.36 7.83
CA ASP A 118 -10.03 17.24 8.77
C ASP A 118 -8.62 17.02 9.34
N VAL A 119 -7.63 17.10 8.48
CA VAL A 119 -6.21 16.98 8.87
C VAL A 119 -5.79 18.15 9.75
N HIS A 120 -6.20 19.38 9.40
CA HIS A 120 -5.87 20.58 10.20
C HIS A 120 -6.47 20.51 11.61
N LEU A 121 -7.71 20.04 11.75
CA LEU A 121 -8.35 19.91 13.06
C LEU A 121 -7.54 18.97 13.97
N VAL A 122 -7.21 17.77 13.49
CA VAL A 122 -6.45 16.79 14.26
C VAL A 122 -5.02 17.29 14.55
N ALA A 123 -4.34 17.87 13.57
CA ALA A 123 -3.01 18.43 13.74
C ALA A 123 -2.96 19.53 14.81
N THR A 124 -3.96 20.42 14.80
CA THR A 124 -4.05 21.52 15.78
C THR A 124 -4.28 21.00 17.20
N LEU A 125 -5.15 20.01 17.37
CA LEU A 125 -5.36 19.39 18.68
C LEU A 125 -4.10 18.68 19.17
N LEU A 126 -3.40 17.96 18.31
CA LEU A 126 -2.13 17.33 18.67
C LEU A 126 -1.06 18.34 19.08
N ASP A 127 -0.92 19.47 18.33
CA ASP A 127 0.04 20.54 18.68
C ASP A 127 -0.26 21.08 20.09
N GLN A 128 -1.53 21.29 20.44
CA GLN A 128 -1.95 21.80 21.76
C GLN A 128 -1.71 20.79 22.89
N ILE A 129 -2.02 19.51 22.64
CA ILE A 129 -1.84 18.46 23.64
C ILE A 129 -0.35 18.17 23.87
N GLU A 130 0.46 18.09 22.80
CA GLU A 130 1.90 17.90 22.89
C GLU A 130 2.56 19.02 23.73
N GLU A 131 2.15 20.28 23.50
CA GLU A 131 2.62 21.43 24.28
C GLU A 131 2.19 21.35 25.75
N ALA A 132 0.91 21.05 26.00
CA ALA A 132 0.35 20.99 27.34
C ALA A 132 0.91 19.85 28.19
N THR A 133 1.24 18.72 27.57
CA THR A 133 1.74 17.51 28.25
C THR A 133 3.26 17.40 28.26
N GLY A 134 3.96 18.20 27.47
CA GLY A 134 5.41 18.16 27.34
C GLY A 134 5.93 16.93 26.58
N ILE A 135 5.16 16.40 25.64
CA ILE A 135 5.62 15.32 24.76
C ILE A 135 6.74 15.87 23.88
N GLU A 136 7.94 15.27 23.99
CA GLU A 136 9.15 15.79 23.33
C GLU A 136 9.21 15.52 21.83
N HIS A 137 8.50 14.50 21.36
CA HIS A 137 8.46 14.16 19.94
C HIS A 137 7.14 14.61 19.28
N ARG A 138 7.20 14.87 18.00
CA ARG A 138 6.00 15.17 17.23
C ARG A 138 5.30 13.87 16.79
N ILE A 139 4.05 13.69 17.18
CA ILE A 139 3.23 12.56 16.74
C ILE A 139 2.89 12.76 15.27
N GLY A 140 3.21 11.78 14.41
CA GLY A 140 2.94 11.82 12.98
C GLY A 140 1.45 11.66 12.67
N LEU A 141 1.07 11.95 11.41
CA LEU A 141 -0.27 11.71 10.88
C LEU A 141 -0.23 10.79 9.67
N SER A 142 -1.11 9.82 9.65
CA SER A 142 -1.53 9.11 8.44
C SER A 142 -3.01 9.34 8.20
N VAL A 143 -3.42 9.25 6.93
CA VAL A 143 -4.81 9.50 6.53
C VAL A 143 -5.31 8.36 5.69
N LEU A 144 -6.49 7.82 6.01
CA LEU A 144 -7.22 6.89 5.17
C LEU A 144 -7.95 7.65 4.07
N ILE A 145 -7.59 7.34 2.83
CA ILE A 145 -8.34 7.78 1.63
C ILE A 145 -9.31 6.66 1.28
N GLU A 146 -10.52 6.79 1.79
CA GLU A 146 -11.52 5.71 1.76
C GLU A 146 -12.95 6.21 1.47
N THR A 147 -13.04 7.44 0.96
CA THR A 147 -14.31 7.99 0.46
C THR A 147 -14.12 8.60 -0.92
N ALA A 148 -15.19 8.68 -1.71
CA ALA A 148 -15.17 9.37 -2.99
C ALA A 148 -14.75 10.85 -2.80
N LEU A 149 -15.22 11.50 -1.73
CA LEU A 149 -14.86 12.88 -1.40
C LEU A 149 -13.37 13.03 -1.09
N GLY A 150 -12.83 12.16 -0.24
CA GLY A 150 -11.40 12.14 0.09
C GLY A 150 -10.52 11.87 -1.13
N MET A 151 -10.97 11.01 -2.05
CA MET A 151 -10.26 10.76 -3.30
C MET A 151 -10.24 11.99 -4.23
N VAL A 152 -11.33 12.76 -4.28
CA VAL A 152 -11.37 14.03 -5.04
C VAL A 152 -10.38 15.04 -4.46
N HIS A 153 -10.25 15.10 -3.13
CA HIS A 153 -9.40 16.09 -2.43
C HIS A 153 -8.03 15.53 -2.01
N VAL A 154 -7.59 14.41 -2.58
CA VAL A 154 -6.37 13.71 -2.15
C VAL A 154 -5.10 14.59 -2.13
N ASP A 155 -4.96 15.54 -3.07
CA ASP A 155 -3.82 16.46 -3.11
C ASP A 155 -3.89 17.54 -2.02
N GLU A 156 -5.09 18.04 -1.73
CA GLU A 156 -5.30 18.99 -0.63
C GLU A 156 -4.99 18.32 0.73
N ILE A 157 -5.45 17.08 0.91
CA ILE A 157 -5.13 16.27 2.08
C ILE A 157 -3.63 16.06 2.21
N ALA A 158 -2.95 15.71 1.12
CA ALA A 158 -1.51 15.45 1.12
C ALA A 158 -0.68 16.68 1.54
N THR A 159 -1.18 17.88 1.28
CA THR A 159 -0.49 19.14 1.57
C THR A 159 -0.95 19.83 2.85
N ALA A 160 -1.95 19.30 3.55
CA ALA A 160 -2.62 19.97 4.67
C ALA A 160 -1.68 20.33 5.82
N CYS A 161 -0.78 19.43 6.22
CA CYS A 161 0.14 19.65 7.35
C CYS A 161 1.55 19.17 7.02
N PRO A 162 2.33 19.94 6.24
CA PRO A 162 3.71 19.60 5.90
C PRO A 162 4.55 19.37 7.17
N GLY A 163 5.28 18.24 7.22
CA GLY A 163 6.13 17.90 8.36
C GLY A 163 5.42 17.12 9.48
N ARG A 164 4.08 17.01 9.51
CA ARG A 164 3.34 16.10 10.39
C ARG A 164 2.75 14.92 9.58
N MET A 165 2.25 15.16 8.37
CA MET A 165 1.79 14.11 7.48
C MET A 165 2.92 13.16 7.07
N GLU A 166 2.73 11.84 7.24
CA GLU A 166 3.72 10.81 6.92
C GLU A 166 3.26 9.87 5.78
N ALA A 167 1.98 9.49 5.79
CA ALA A 167 1.44 8.50 4.88
C ALA A 167 -0.02 8.76 4.49
N MET A 168 -0.42 8.22 3.35
CA MET A 168 -1.83 8.02 3.02
C MET A 168 -2.08 6.54 2.72
N VAL A 169 -3.17 6.03 3.24
CA VAL A 169 -3.56 4.62 3.15
C VAL A 169 -4.81 4.49 2.30
N PHE A 170 -4.88 3.48 1.44
CA PHE A 170 -6.08 3.22 0.66
C PHE A 170 -7.07 2.34 1.43
N GLY A 171 -8.18 2.89 1.91
CA GLY A 171 -9.23 2.16 2.61
C GLY A 171 -10.24 1.57 1.63
N VAL A 172 -9.93 0.41 1.04
CA VAL A 172 -10.67 -0.17 -0.09
C VAL A 172 -12.14 -0.52 0.21
N ALA A 173 -12.48 -0.90 1.46
CA ALA A 173 -13.84 -1.32 1.83
C ALA A 173 -14.80 -0.13 1.85
N ASP A 174 -14.47 0.90 2.62
CA ASP A 174 -15.26 2.13 2.70
C ASP A 174 -15.26 2.90 1.38
N TYR A 175 -14.16 2.85 0.62
CA TYR A 175 -14.11 3.42 -0.72
C TYR A 175 -15.11 2.73 -1.66
N ALA A 176 -15.18 1.40 -1.65
CA ALA A 176 -16.17 0.64 -2.41
C ALA A 176 -17.61 1.00 -2.01
N ALA A 177 -17.86 1.12 -0.71
CA ALA A 177 -19.16 1.53 -0.18
C ALA A 177 -19.50 2.98 -0.58
N SER A 178 -18.54 3.91 -0.48
CA SER A 178 -18.71 5.31 -0.89
C SER A 178 -18.98 5.50 -2.37
N LEU A 179 -18.51 4.58 -3.22
CA LEU A 179 -18.80 4.53 -4.66
C LEU A 179 -20.09 3.76 -4.98
N GLU A 180 -20.78 3.19 -3.98
CA GLU A 180 -21.94 2.30 -4.18
C GLU A 180 -21.61 1.13 -5.12
N SER A 181 -20.36 0.64 -5.10
CA SER A 181 -19.92 -0.42 -5.99
C SER A 181 -20.51 -1.78 -5.59
N HIS A 182 -20.81 -2.61 -6.59
CA HIS A 182 -21.44 -3.92 -6.39
C HIS A 182 -20.40 -4.96 -5.96
N THR A 183 -19.87 -4.80 -4.75
CA THR A 183 -18.95 -5.77 -4.13
C THR A 183 -19.17 -5.85 -2.62
N THR A 184 -18.94 -7.04 -2.07
CA THR A 184 -18.87 -7.28 -0.62
C THR A 184 -17.49 -7.74 -0.19
N SER A 185 -16.55 -7.86 -1.14
CA SER A 185 -15.19 -8.31 -0.88
C SER A 185 -14.32 -7.12 -0.49
N ILE A 186 -13.50 -7.30 0.55
CA ILE A 186 -12.52 -6.31 0.99
C ILE A 186 -11.20 -6.54 0.24
N GLY A 187 -10.92 -5.70 -0.75
CA GLY A 187 -9.77 -5.86 -1.64
C GLY A 187 -9.96 -6.97 -2.69
N GLY A 188 -8.88 -7.28 -3.39
CA GLY A 188 -8.90 -8.27 -4.46
C GLY A 188 -9.51 -7.76 -5.77
N ALA A 189 -9.54 -8.64 -6.77
CA ALA A 189 -10.11 -8.35 -8.09
C ALA A 189 -11.62 -8.64 -8.09
N ASN A 190 -12.38 -7.78 -8.78
CA ASN A 190 -13.80 -8.04 -9.04
C ASN A 190 -13.92 -8.74 -10.39
N PRO A 191 -14.47 -9.96 -10.45
CA PRO A 191 -14.64 -10.70 -11.70
C PRO A 191 -15.52 -9.99 -12.72
N ASP A 192 -16.43 -9.11 -12.29
CA ASP A 192 -17.29 -8.35 -13.20
C ASP A 192 -16.57 -7.15 -13.84
N TYR A 193 -15.40 -6.76 -13.33
CA TYR A 193 -14.58 -5.69 -13.90
C TYR A 193 -13.63 -6.25 -14.95
N ALA A 194 -14.21 -6.81 -16.02
CA ALA A 194 -13.48 -7.42 -17.12
C ALA A 194 -13.92 -6.82 -18.46
N VAL A 195 -13.00 -6.80 -19.42
CA VAL A 195 -13.26 -6.35 -20.79
C VAL A 195 -13.30 -7.56 -21.70
N LEU A 196 -14.37 -7.69 -22.48
CA LEU A 196 -14.48 -8.69 -23.54
C LEU A 196 -13.99 -8.10 -24.86
N THR A 197 -13.15 -8.83 -25.58
CA THR A 197 -12.75 -8.46 -26.93
C THR A 197 -13.91 -8.59 -27.91
N ASP A 198 -13.81 -7.90 -29.06
CA ASP A 198 -14.71 -8.15 -30.18
C ASP A 198 -14.56 -9.58 -30.72
N PRO A 199 -15.63 -10.19 -31.22
CA PRO A 199 -15.54 -11.50 -31.84
C PRO A 199 -14.73 -11.41 -33.14
N ASN A 200 -13.59 -12.10 -33.18
CA ASN A 200 -12.64 -12.08 -34.29
C ASN A 200 -12.53 -13.41 -35.05
N GLY A 201 -13.57 -14.24 -35.00
CA GLY A 201 -13.59 -15.56 -35.60
C GLY A 201 -13.02 -16.67 -34.69
N ASN A 202 -12.20 -16.32 -33.69
CA ASN A 202 -11.66 -17.25 -32.68
C ASN A 202 -12.43 -17.22 -31.35
N GLY A 203 -13.54 -16.50 -31.32
CA GLY A 203 -14.30 -16.24 -30.09
C GLY A 203 -13.88 -14.92 -29.40
N ARG A 204 -14.47 -14.66 -28.21
CA ARG A 204 -14.16 -13.52 -27.39
C ARG A 204 -13.17 -13.92 -26.30
N GLU A 205 -12.20 -13.06 -26.03
CA GLU A 205 -11.28 -13.21 -24.92
C GLU A 205 -11.67 -12.25 -23.78
N THR A 206 -11.51 -12.68 -22.54
CA THR A 206 -11.74 -11.86 -21.34
C THR A 206 -10.42 -11.31 -20.85
N HIS A 207 -10.33 -9.99 -20.77
CA HIS A 207 -9.19 -9.31 -20.15
C HIS A 207 -9.61 -8.73 -18.80
N TRP A 208 -8.94 -9.15 -17.74
CA TRP A 208 -9.20 -8.69 -16.41
C TRP A 208 -8.69 -7.25 -16.24
N GLY A 209 -9.55 -6.39 -15.72
CA GLY A 209 -9.17 -5.06 -15.26
C GLY A 209 -8.89 -5.04 -13.76
N ASP A 210 -8.22 -3.99 -13.32
CA ASP A 210 -8.08 -3.67 -11.90
C ASP A 210 -8.94 -2.46 -11.56
N GLN A 211 -10.08 -2.69 -10.94
CA GLN A 211 -11.03 -1.63 -10.58
C GLN A 211 -10.44 -0.59 -9.62
N TRP A 212 -9.41 -0.97 -8.86
CA TRP A 212 -8.76 -0.10 -7.89
C TRP A 212 -7.59 0.68 -8.48
N HIS A 213 -7.21 0.42 -9.74
CA HIS A 213 -6.02 1.00 -10.37
C HIS A 213 -6.01 2.53 -10.33
N TYR A 214 -7.14 3.17 -10.62
CA TYR A 214 -7.23 4.64 -10.55
C TYR A 214 -6.93 5.16 -9.14
N ALA A 215 -7.61 4.60 -8.13
CA ALA A 215 -7.45 5.03 -6.74
C ALA A 215 -6.02 4.83 -6.24
N LEU A 216 -5.47 3.63 -6.47
CA LEU A 216 -4.10 3.29 -6.10
C LEU A 216 -3.08 4.22 -6.80
N SER A 217 -3.21 4.42 -8.10
CA SER A 217 -2.32 5.29 -8.86
C SER A 217 -2.42 6.75 -8.40
N ARG A 218 -3.63 7.24 -8.13
CA ARG A 218 -3.89 8.61 -7.69
C ARG A 218 -3.24 8.89 -6.33
N ILE A 219 -3.42 7.99 -5.36
CA ILE A 219 -2.78 8.09 -4.02
C ILE A 219 -1.26 8.03 -4.16
N ALA A 220 -0.72 7.08 -4.94
CA ALA A 220 0.72 6.95 -5.12
C ALA A 220 1.35 8.22 -5.68
N VAL A 221 0.75 8.80 -6.72
CA VAL A 221 1.23 10.05 -7.35
C VAL A 221 1.18 11.20 -6.34
N SER A 222 0.06 11.40 -5.65
CA SER A 222 -0.08 12.46 -4.66
C SER A 222 0.91 12.30 -3.49
N CYS A 223 1.05 11.09 -2.94
CA CYS A 223 2.04 10.81 -1.91
C CYS A 223 3.45 11.17 -2.36
N ARG A 224 3.86 10.73 -3.54
CA ARG A 224 5.22 10.94 -4.04
C ARG A 224 5.50 12.40 -4.37
N ALA A 225 4.52 13.13 -4.89
CA ALA A 225 4.62 14.55 -5.15
C ALA A 225 4.89 15.37 -3.88
N HIS A 226 4.36 14.92 -2.74
CA HIS A 226 4.44 15.64 -1.46
C HIS A 226 5.34 14.94 -0.42
N GLY A 227 6.14 13.94 -0.85
CA GLY A 227 7.08 13.23 0.02
C GLY A 227 6.42 12.34 1.08
N LEU A 228 5.16 11.94 0.88
CA LEU A 228 4.43 11.00 1.72
C LEU A 228 4.65 9.56 1.26
N ARG A 229 4.22 8.61 2.09
CA ARG A 229 4.25 7.18 1.79
C ARG A 229 2.87 6.69 1.40
N PRO A 230 2.70 6.07 0.23
CA PRO A 230 1.47 5.36 -0.10
C PRO A 230 1.49 3.96 0.53
N ILE A 231 0.43 3.63 1.26
CA ILE A 231 0.23 2.34 1.93
C ILE A 231 -1.04 1.70 1.39
N ASP A 232 -0.96 0.45 0.99
CA ASP A 232 -2.13 -0.30 0.52
C ASP A 232 -2.98 -0.79 1.71
N GLY A 233 -4.27 -0.85 1.50
CA GLY A 233 -5.25 -1.17 2.51
C GLY A 233 -5.40 -2.67 2.79
N PRO A 234 -6.49 -3.05 3.48
CA PRO A 234 -6.71 -4.43 3.88
C PRO A 234 -7.02 -5.35 2.70
N PHE A 235 -6.81 -6.66 2.93
CA PHE A 235 -7.31 -7.75 2.11
C PHE A 235 -8.08 -8.69 3.03
N GLY A 236 -9.40 -8.83 2.79
CA GLY A 236 -10.33 -9.40 3.76
C GLY A 236 -10.20 -10.92 3.96
N ASP A 237 -9.81 -11.67 2.94
CA ASP A 237 -9.65 -13.12 3.07
C ASP A 237 -8.24 -13.50 3.55
N PHE A 238 -8.08 -13.65 4.85
CA PHE A 238 -6.81 -14.07 5.44
C PHE A 238 -6.49 -15.56 5.22
N ASN A 239 -7.39 -16.36 4.63
CA ASN A 239 -7.15 -17.73 4.22
C ASN A 239 -6.68 -17.82 2.76
N ASP A 240 -6.61 -16.70 2.04
CA ASP A 240 -6.09 -16.61 0.67
C ASP A 240 -4.74 -15.85 0.62
N PRO A 241 -3.63 -16.50 0.96
CA PRO A 241 -2.31 -15.88 0.90
C PRO A 241 -1.87 -15.53 -0.53
N GLU A 242 -2.34 -16.26 -1.55
CA GLU A 242 -2.01 -15.97 -2.96
C GLU A 242 -2.68 -14.66 -3.41
N GLY A 243 -3.94 -14.45 -3.07
CA GLY A 243 -4.66 -13.21 -3.33
C GLY A 243 -4.05 -12.01 -2.61
N TYR A 244 -3.68 -12.19 -1.32
CA TYR A 244 -2.96 -11.15 -0.58
C TYR A 244 -1.64 -10.76 -1.24
N LEU A 245 -0.82 -11.75 -1.61
CA LEU A 245 0.47 -11.53 -2.30
C LEU A 245 0.28 -10.86 -3.66
N ALA A 246 -0.73 -11.24 -4.42
CA ALA A 246 -1.04 -10.62 -5.72
C ALA A 246 -1.40 -9.14 -5.54
N ALA A 247 -2.24 -8.81 -4.56
CA ALA A 247 -2.60 -7.44 -4.22
C ALA A 247 -1.39 -6.63 -3.76
N ALA A 248 -0.57 -7.17 -2.84
CA ALA A 248 0.63 -6.51 -2.34
C ALA A 248 1.66 -6.23 -3.45
N ARG A 249 1.93 -7.20 -4.33
CA ARG A 249 2.85 -7.03 -5.48
C ARG A 249 2.35 -5.98 -6.46
N ARG A 250 1.05 -5.93 -6.73
CA ARG A 250 0.44 -4.90 -7.57
C ARG A 250 0.65 -3.51 -6.96
N ALA A 251 0.40 -3.35 -5.67
CA ALA A 251 0.64 -2.09 -4.97
C ALA A 251 2.14 -1.71 -4.99
N ALA A 252 3.05 -2.65 -4.70
CA ALA A 252 4.49 -2.43 -4.77
C ALA A 252 4.94 -1.99 -6.16
N ALA A 253 4.37 -2.55 -7.24
CA ALA A 253 4.66 -2.15 -8.62
C ALA A 253 4.22 -0.71 -8.94
N LEU A 254 3.20 -0.19 -8.26
CA LEU A 254 2.77 1.21 -8.35
C LEU A 254 3.58 2.17 -7.46
N GLY A 255 4.54 1.65 -6.67
CA GLY A 255 5.37 2.45 -5.80
C GLY A 255 4.89 2.57 -4.35
N TYR A 256 3.97 1.71 -3.92
CA TYR A 256 3.56 1.60 -2.52
C TYR A 256 4.71 1.07 -1.65
N GLU A 257 4.71 1.45 -0.37
CA GLU A 257 5.76 1.06 0.57
C GLU A 257 5.33 -0.03 1.55
N GLY A 258 4.04 -0.33 1.63
CA GLY A 258 3.51 -1.34 2.52
C GLY A 258 2.04 -1.64 2.30
N LYS A 259 1.51 -2.51 3.16
CA LYS A 259 0.12 -2.96 3.12
C LYS A 259 -0.39 -3.29 4.52
N TRP A 260 -1.69 -3.09 4.75
CA TRP A 260 -2.34 -3.52 5.98
C TRP A 260 -2.37 -5.05 6.10
N ALA A 261 -2.21 -5.50 7.33
CA ALA A 261 -2.49 -6.86 7.78
C ALA A 261 -3.63 -6.81 8.79
N ILE A 262 -4.70 -7.56 8.54
CA ILE A 262 -5.85 -7.73 9.46
C ILE A 262 -5.75 -9.03 10.25
N HIS A 263 -4.75 -9.85 9.95
CA HIS A 263 -4.42 -11.09 10.63
C HIS A 263 -2.90 -11.29 10.67
N PRO A 264 -2.33 -11.87 11.73
CA PRO A 264 -0.88 -12.08 11.84
C PRO A 264 -0.25 -12.86 10.67
N SER A 265 -0.99 -13.80 10.04
CA SER A 265 -0.50 -14.55 8.87
C SER A 265 -0.18 -13.69 7.63
N GLN A 266 -0.68 -12.45 7.59
CA GLN A 266 -0.43 -11.51 6.48
C GLN A 266 0.84 -10.68 6.67
N ILE A 267 1.39 -10.61 7.90
CA ILE A 267 2.52 -9.74 8.24
C ILE A 267 3.78 -10.15 7.46
N GLU A 268 4.16 -11.42 7.54
CA GLU A 268 5.34 -11.93 6.83
C GLU A 268 5.21 -11.77 5.31
N LEU A 269 4.02 -12.02 4.77
CA LEU A 269 3.73 -11.83 3.35
C LEU A 269 3.94 -10.38 2.90
N ALA A 270 3.50 -9.40 3.70
CA ALA A 270 3.73 -7.99 3.44
C ALA A 270 5.21 -7.63 3.56
N ASN A 271 5.85 -8.01 4.66
CA ASN A 271 7.27 -7.75 4.89
C ASN A 271 8.12 -8.28 3.72
N ASP A 272 7.82 -9.47 3.20
CA ASP A 272 8.52 -10.08 2.07
C ASP A 272 8.35 -9.30 0.77
N VAL A 273 7.12 -8.90 0.44
CA VAL A 273 6.84 -8.16 -0.80
C VAL A 273 7.48 -6.78 -0.79
N PHE A 274 7.44 -6.08 0.35
CA PHE A 274 7.92 -4.71 0.45
C PHE A 274 9.40 -4.60 0.88
N THR A 275 10.09 -5.72 1.07
CA THR A 275 11.55 -5.76 1.20
C THR A 275 12.18 -6.01 -0.18
N PRO A 276 13.16 -5.21 -0.62
CA PRO A 276 13.86 -5.46 -1.88
C PRO A 276 14.45 -6.88 -1.94
N ASP A 277 14.27 -7.55 -3.07
CA ASP A 277 14.83 -8.86 -3.35
C ASP A 277 16.36 -8.79 -3.55
N ASP A 278 17.11 -9.80 -3.08
CA ASP A 278 18.58 -9.83 -3.18
C ASP A 278 19.08 -9.67 -4.62
N HIS A 279 18.36 -10.25 -5.60
CA HIS A 279 18.70 -10.11 -7.01
C HIS A 279 18.52 -8.66 -7.51
N ILE A 280 17.47 -7.98 -7.03
CA ILE A 280 17.24 -6.56 -7.35
C ILE A 280 18.33 -5.71 -6.70
N VAL A 281 18.73 -6.03 -5.47
CA VAL A 281 19.82 -5.34 -4.74
C VAL A 281 21.14 -5.50 -5.48
N GLU A 282 21.52 -6.72 -5.87
CA GLU A 282 22.75 -6.99 -6.65
C GLU A 282 22.75 -6.22 -7.98
N LYS A 283 21.64 -6.23 -8.70
CA LYS A 283 21.48 -5.47 -9.93
C LYS A 283 21.62 -3.97 -9.69
N THR A 284 21.10 -3.46 -8.60
CA THR A 284 21.16 -2.06 -8.21
C THR A 284 22.60 -1.62 -7.98
N HIS A 285 23.39 -2.41 -7.27
CA HIS A 285 24.83 -2.15 -7.10
C HIS A 285 25.57 -2.13 -8.43
N LYS A 286 25.31 -3.07 -9.34
CA LYS A 286 25.90 -3.09 -10.68
C LYS A 286 25.58 -1.83 -11.50
N ILE A 287 24.35 -1.31 -11.36
CA ILE A 287 23.94 -0.06 -12.03
C ILE A 287 24.75 1.13 -11.50
N ILE A 288 24.87 1.28 -10.19
CA ILE A 288 25.60 2.38 -9.55
C ILE A 288 27.08 2.33 -9.95
N GLU A 289 27.75 1.18 -9.80
CA GLU A 289 29.16 1.02 -10.18
C GLU A 289 29.43 1.30 -11.66
N ALA A 290 28.52 0.89 -12.54
CA ALA A 290 28.66 1.13 -13.98
C ALA A 290 28.57 2.62 -14.32
N MET A 291 27.65 3.34 -13.65
CA MET A 291 27.49 4.78 -13.87
C MET A 291 28.60 5.61 -13.25
N GLU A 292 29.12 5.24 -12.08
CA GLU A 292 30.30 5.90 -11.49
C GLU A 292 31.50 5.82 -12.45
N ARG A 293 31.76 4.65 -13.02
CA ARG A 293 32.79 4.46 -14.04
C ARG A 293 32.53 5.31 -15.28
N ALA A 294 31.30 5.30 -15.80
CA ALA A 294 30.93 6.10 -16.97
C ALA A 294 31.06 7.61 -16.69
N SER A 295 30.69 8.09 -15.52
CA SER A 295 30.83 9.49 -15.10
C SER A 295 32.31 9.91 -15.02
N ALA A 296 33.19 9.05 -14.51
CA ALA A 296 34.64 9.28 -14.50
C ALA A 296 35.23 9.40 -15.90
N GLU A 297 34.61 8.76 -16.91
CA GLU A 297 34.95 8.85 -18.33
C GLU A 297 34.25 10.00 -19.06
N GLY A 298 33.46 10.84 -18.35
CA GLY A 298 32.72 11.95 -18.94
C GLY A 298 31.46 11.53 -19.72
N LYS A 299 30.96 10.32 -19.50
CA LYS A 299 29.76 9.78 -20.17
C LYS A 299 28.51 9.95 -19.25
N GLY A 300 27.39 10.44 -19.83
CA GLY A 300 26.12 10.61 -19.14
C GLY A 300 25.22 9.38 -19.15
N ALA A 301 25.59 8.32 -19.87
CA ALA A 301 24.83 7.08 -19.96
C ALA A 301 25.76 5.90 -20.31
N VAL A 302 25.38 4.69 -19.91
CA VAL A 302 26.14 3.45 -20.19
C VAL A 302 25.16 2.30 -20.42
N SER A 303 25.60 1.26 -21.11
CA SER A 303 24.83 0.02 -21.26
C SER A 303 25.27 -1.01 -20.22
N VAL A 304 24.30 -1.55 -19.45
CA VAL A 304 24.48 -2.65 -18.52
C VAL A 304 23.50 -3.76 -18.87
N ASP A 305 24.00 -4.96 -19.12
CA ASP A 305 23.19 -6.12 -19.53
C ASP A 305 22.22 -5.82 -20.70
N GLY A 306 22.70 -5.04 -21.69
CA GLY A 306 21.93 -4.66 -22.87
C GLY A 306 20.84 -3.59 -22.61
N ARG A 307 20.82 -2.97 -21.44
CA ARG A 307 19.88 -1.89 -21.09
C ARG A 307 20.60 -0.57 -20.93
N LEU A 308 19.97 0.50 -21.41
CA LEU A 308 20.44 1.86 -21.19
C LEU A 308 20.28 2.23 -19.72
N ILE A 309 21.36 2.70 -19.11
CA ILE A 309 21.42 3.25 -17.76
C ILE A 309 21.80 4.72 -17.86
N ASP A 310 21.02 5.57 -17.24
CA ASP A 310 21.18 7.02 -17.20
C ASP A 310 20.95 7.57 -15.79
N ALA A 311 20.89 8.89 -15.64
CA ALA A 311 20.66 9.55 -14.37
C ALA A 311 19.31 9.17 -13.70
N ALA A 312 18.30 8.80 -14.48
CA ALA A 312 17.02 8.32 -13.91
C ALA A 312 17.20 6.94 -13.28
N SER A 313 17.95 6.07 -13.92
CA SER A 313 18.28 4.73 -13.42
C SER A 313 19.07 4.79 -12.10
N ILE A 314 19.97 5.78 -11.94
CA ILE A 314 20.71 6.00 -10.68
C ILE A 314 19.74 6.38 -9.56
N ARG A 315 18.87 7.38 -9.80
CA ARG A 315 17.91 7.82 -8.77
C ARG A 315 17.01 6.68 -8.30
N MET A 316 16.60 5.79 -9.21
CA MET A 316 15.83 4.58 -8.83
C MET A 316 16.68 3.64 -7.97
N ALA A 317 17.94 3.44 -8.34
CA ALA A 317 18.88 2.58 -7.62
C ALA A 317 19.17 3.12 -6.21
N GLU A 318 19.52 4.40 -6.08
CA GLU A 318 19.78 5.07 -4.80
C GLU A 318 18.55 5.02 -3.86
N SER A 319 17.34 5.24 -4.41
CA SER A 319 16.10 5.17 -3.63
C SER A 319 15.85 3.76 -3.07
N LEU A 320 16.21 2.73 -3.82
CA LEU A 320 16.06 1.34 -3.41
C LEU A 320 17.08 0.96 -2.33
N LEU A 321 18.36 1.36 -2.49
CA LEU A 321 19.38 1.11 -1.47
C LEU A 321 19.09 1.84 -0.16
N ALA A 322 18.66 3.10 -0.21
CA ALA A 322 18.27 3.85 0.98
C ALA A 322 17.12 3.15 1.74
N LYS A 323 16.19 2.52 1.02
CA LYS A 323 15.13 1.70 1.64
C LYS A 323 15.72 0.45 2.31
N LEU A 324 16.65 -0.23 1.67
CA LEU A 324 17.30 -1.42 2.20
C LEU A 324 18.11 -1.11 3.47
N GLU A 325 18.97 -0.07 3.43
CA GLU A 325 19.74 0.40 4.58
C GLU A 325 18.83 0.68 5.79
N HIS A 326 17.66 1.25 5.54
CA HIS A 326 16.70 1.55 6.59
C HIS A 326 16.09 0.26 7.20
N ILE A 327 15.83 -0.76 6.38
CA ILE A 327 15.37 -2.08 6.84
C ILE A 327 16.45 -2.77 7.68
N GLU A 328 17.70 -2.75 7.22
CA GLU A 328 18.83 -3.36 7.92
C GLU A 328 19.15 -2.68 9.25
N ALA A 329 19.06 -1.34 9.31
CA ALA A 329 19.28 -0.57 10.52
C ALA A 329 18.27 -0.91 11.64
N LYS A 330 17.09 -1.40 11.30
CA LYS A 330 16.08 -1.86 12.28
C LYS A 330 16.37 -3.26 12.85
N GLY A 331 17.42 -3.94 12.36
CA GLY A 331 17.80 -5.28 12.84
C GLY A 331 16.98 -6.42 12.25
N ASP A 332 16.18 -6.14 11.23
CA ASP A 332 15.49 -7.14 10.41
C ASP A 332 16.44 -7.74 9.36
N ALA A 333 17.60 -8.28 9.82
CA ALA A 333 18.33 -9.28 9.05
C ALA A 333 17.42 -10.50 8.96
N SER A 334 16.66 -10.56 7.89
CA SER A 334 15.75 -11.69 7.58
C SER A 334 16.50 -13.01 7.77
N PRO A 335 15.98 -13.99 8.52
CA PRO A 335 16.53 -15.34 8.48
C PRO A 335 16.52 -15.77 7.02
N GLN A 336 17.64 -16.31 6.54
CA GLN A 336 17.92 -16.68 5.15
C GLN A 336 16.65 -17.07 4.39
N LYS A 337 16.17 -16.16 3.54
CA LYS A 337 14.98 -16.37 2.72
C LYS A 337 15.21 -17.59 1.85
N LYS A 338 14.42 -18.63 2.02
CA LYS A 338 14.25 -19.62 0.96
C LYS A 338 13.74 -18.84 -0.25
N PRO A 339 14.44 -18.84 -1.40
CA PRO A 339 14.00 -18.12 -2.56
C PRO A 339 12.59 -18.59 -2.92
N LEU A 340 11.61 -17.72 -2.80
CA LEU A 340 10.32 -17.92 -3.43
C LEU A 340 10.62 -18.06 -4.92
N ARG A 341 10.53 -19.30 -5.44
CA ARG A 341 10.76 -19.53 -6.87
C ARG A 341 9.88 -18.56 -7.63
N PRO A 342 10.42 -17.71 -8.53
CA PRO A 342 9.61 -16.88 -9.38
C PRO A 342 8.75 -17.84 -10.20
N ARG A 343 7.47 -17.96 -9.88
CA ARG A 343 6.51 -18.51 -10.84
C ARG A 343 6.51 -17.49 -11.98
N ARG A 344 7.27 -17.78 -13.06
CA ARG A 344 6.99 -17.16 -14.34
C ARG A 344 5.49 -17.32 -14.56
N TRP A 345 4.80 -16.23 -14.81
CA TRP A 345 3.53 -16.27 -15.50
C TRP A 345 3.85 -16.84 -16.88
N GLU A 346 3.80 -18.15 -17.01
CA GLU A 346 3.69 -18.76 -18.33
C GLU A 346 2.30 -18.37 -18.78
N LEU A 347 2.25 -17.44 -19.73
CA LEU A 347 1.07 -17.29 -20.56
C LEU A 347 0.73 -18.72 -21.03
N PRO A 348 -0.55 -19.15 -20.95
CA PRO A 348 -0.91 -20.48 -21.38
C PRO A 348 -0.32 -20.68 -22.78
N SER A 349 0.52 -21.70 -22.92
CA SER A 349 1.13 -22.06 -24.19
C SER A 349 0.00 -22.18 -25.19
N ARG A 350 0.07 -21.41 -26.27
CA ARG A 350 -0.77 -21.66 -27.44
C ARG A 350 -0.51 -23.11 -27.84
N ASP A 351 -1.46 -23.96 -27.56
CA ASP A 351 -1.44 -25.35 -27.97
C ASP A 351 -1.42 -25.38 -29.51
N ARG A 352 -0.24 -25.66 -30.07
CA ARG A 352 -0.07 -25.90 -31.53
C ARG A 352 -0.51 -27.31 -31.82
N GLY A 353 -1.75 -27.64 -31.49
CA GLY A 353 -2.29 -28.97 -31.58
C GLY A 353 -3.36 -29.18 -32.68
N ASP A 354 -3.56 -28.26 -33.66
CA ASP A 354 -4.61 -28.39 -34.67
C ASP A 354 -4.18 -28.20 -36.13
N GLU A 355 -2.90 -28.39 -36.49
CA GLU A 355 -2.49 -28.38 -37.91
C GLU A 355 -2.51 -29.75 -38.62
N GLU A 356 -2.93 -30.84 -37.97
CA GLU A 356 -2.97 -32.17 -38.61
C GLU A 356 -4.36 -32.77 -38.90
N ARG A 357 -5.46 -32.02 -38.84
CA ARG A 357 -6.82 -32.52 -39.16
C ARG A 357 -7.51 -31.85 -40.33
N ALA A 358 -6.80 -31.23 -41.25
CA ALA A 358 -7.38 -30.65 -42.46
C ALA A 358 -6.97 -31.39 -43.74
N SER A 359 -6.94 -32.71 -43.73
CA SER A 359 -6.70 -33.52 -44.95
C SER A 359 -7.51 -34.78 -44.96
N SER A 360 -8.85 -34.66 -44.90
CA SER A 360 -9.76 -35.70 -45.44
C SER A 360 -11.21 -35.22 -45.44
N ALA A 361 -11.57 -34.42 -46.42
CA ALA A 361 -12.98 -34.19 -46.74
C ALA A 361 -13.21 -34.40 -48.22
N ALA A 362 -13.93 -35.46 -48.54
CA ALA A 362 -14.41 -35.79 -49.88
C ALA A 362 -15.43 -34.76 -50.42
N PRO A 363 -15.61 -34.62 -51.74
CA PRO A 363 -16.41 -33.56 -52.33
C PRO A 363 -17.91 -33.83 -52.15
N VAL A 364 -18.64 -32.85 -51.64
CA VAL A 364 -20.11 -32.86 -51.59
C VAL A 364 -20.67 -32.25 -52.84
N ALA A 365 -21.60 -32.99 -53.45
CA ALA A 365 -22.34 -32.65 -54.66
C ALA A 365 -23.22 -31.40 -54.50
N GLY A 366 -23.33 -30.63 -55.59
CA GLY A 366 -24.05 -29.34 -55.61
C GLY A 366 -25.58 -29.46 -55.53
N PRO A 367 -26.24 -28.36 -55.11
CA PRO A 367 -27.69 -28.35 -54.91
C PRO A 367 -28.50 -28.16 -56.22
N GLY A 368 -29.53 -29.00 -56.38
CA GLY A 368 -30.55 -28.87 -57.41
C GLY A 368 -31.43 -27.64 -57.16
N THR A 369 -31.72 -26.96 -58.23
CA THR A 369 -32.68 -25.86 -58.37
C THR A 369 -34.14 -26.33 -58.14
N ALA A 370 -34.80 -25.76 -57.13
CA ALA A 370 -36.25 -25.84 -56.96
C ALA A 370 -36.91 -24.52 -57.39
N ARG A 371 -37.75 -24.56 -58.37
CA ARG A 371 -38.67 -23.49 -58.88
C ARG A 371 -39.69 -23.15 -57.81
N VAL A 372 -39.88 -21.86 -57.63
CA VAL A 372 -41.04 -21.31 -56.90
C VAL A 372 -42.12 -20.95 -57.93
N ASP A 373 -43.30 -21.51 -57.78
CA ASP A 373 -44.57 -21.03 -58.37
C ASP A 373 -45.49 -20.58 -57.25
N ARG A 374 -45.94 -19.32 -57.37
CA ARG A 374 -46.99 -18.54 -56.72
C ARG A 374 -46.68 -17.88 -55.40
#